data_930947385b1f5a6d1df076beee93101c
#
_entry.id   930947385b1f5a6d1df076beee93101c
#
_cell.length_a   1.000
_cell.length_b   1.000
_cell.length_c   1.000
_cell.angle_alpha   90.00
_cell.angle_beta   90.00
_cell.angle_gamma   90.00
#
_symmetry.space_group_name_H-M   'P 1'
#
loop_
_entity.id
_entity.type
_entity.pdbx_description
1 polymer ?
#
loop_
_entity_poly.entity_id
_entity_poly.type
_entity_poly.pdbx_seq_one_letter_code
_entity_poly.pdbx_strand_id
1 'polypeptide(L)'
;MSGGQPIFLPGVPEDKVREVYGRAAGNEIASGKFASPQSSAALAANGFGWFLDRPSDCPLFPPIADLSAPVRAVEIERELRFPWSGGRHPWLDAVVWTDTHVIGVESKRYEPFRGSKVAELADAYDRDVWGEAMQGWCAMRDLLRTEPRRYKHLDAAQLVKHALGLATESNRSGLSPVLVYLYAEPQDACRSPQEAFLAHRREIEDFHAIVSGNRVHFAACSWRGWLACFTREATNHARAVRETFAP
;
A
#
# COMPACT_ATOMS: atom_id res chain seq x y z
N MET A 1 12.02 -13.37 25.11
CA MET A 1 12.40 -12.90 23.77
C MET A 1 12.55 -11.39 23.89
N SER A 2 13.78 -10.87 23.83
CA SER A 2 14.03 -9.42 23.88
C SER A 2 13.48 -8.83 22.59
N GLY A 3 12.38 -8.13 22.66
CA GLY A 3 11.85 -7.37 21.52
C GLY A 3 12.93 -6.36 21.08
N GLY A 4 13.36 -6.44 19.82
CA GLY A 4 14.27 -5.46 19.26
C GLY A 4 13.69 -4.05 19.35
N GLN A 5 14.53 -3.03 19.35
CA GLN A 5 14.09 -1.63 19.29
C GLN A 5 13.54 -1.34 17.88
N PRO A 6 12.45 -0.56 17.75
CA PRO A 6 12.00 -0.05 16.47
C PRO A 6 13.13 0.67 15.73
N ILE A 7 13.29 0.38 14.44
CA ILE A 7 14.31 1.03 13.62
C ILE A 7 13.69 2.23 12.92
N PHE A 8 14.23 3.42 13.17
CA PHE A 8 13.94 4.63 12.42
C PHE A 8 15.22 5.11 11.73
N LEU A 9 15.14 5.29 10.42
CA LEU A 9 16.28 5.75 9.63
C LEU A 9 16.52 7.25 9.84
N PRO A 10 17.77 7.72 9.65
CA PRO A 10 18.09 9.14 9.79
C PRO A 10 17.16 10.04 8.94
N GLY A 11 16.64 11.09 9.54
CA GLY A 11 15.73 12.04 8.91
C GLY A 11 14.26 11.65 8.89
N VAL A 12 13.89 10.43 9.33
CA VAL A 12 12.51 10.07 9.61
C VAL A 12 12.08 10.72 10.92
N PRO A 13 10.97 11.47 10.96
CA PRO A 13 10.47 12.12 12.18
C PRO A 13 9.82 11.10 13.11
N GLU A 14 10.64 10.44 13.94
CA GLU A 14 10.24 9.31 14.80
C GLU A 14 9.00 9.63 15.64
N ASP A 15 8.94 10.81 16.27
CA ASP A 15 7.82 11.19 17.13
C ASP A 15 6.50 11.23 16.36
N LYS A 16 6.51 11.80 15.14
CA LYS A 16 5.32 11.82 14.27
C LYS A 16 4.89 10.42 13.85
N VAL A 17 5.86 9.59 13.46
CA VAL A 17 5.57 8.20 13.10
C VAL A 17 4.97 7.44 14.29
N ARG A 18 5.55 7.58 15.48
CA ARG A 18 5.02 6.94 16.69
C ARG A 18 3.62 7.42 17.05
N GLU A 19 3.35 8.72 16.90
CA GLU A 19 2.03 9.28 17.15
C GLU A 19 0.98 8.67 16.19
N VAL A 20 1.28 8.60 14.90
CA VAL A 20 0.37 8.02 13.90
C VAL A 20 0.12 6.53 14.15
N TYR A 21 1.18 5.74 14.34
CA TYR A 21 1.06 4.31 14.62
C TYR A 21 0.39 4.02 15.96
N GLY A 22 0.46 4.94 16.94
CA GLY A 22 -0.24 4.84 18.21
C GLY A 22 -1.75 4.99 18.08
N ARG A 23 -2.24 5.63 17.02
CA ARG A 23 -3.68 5.79 16.71
C ARG A 23 -4.19 4.74 15.72
N ALA A 24 -3.30 4.09 14.97
CA ALA A 24 -3.65 3.10 13.96
C ALA A 24 -4.19 1.82 14.59
N ALA A 25 -5.14 1.18 13.92
CA ALA A 25 -5.80 -0.02 14.43
C ALA A 25 -4.86 -1.24 14.57
N GLY A 26 -3.71 -1.24 13.87
CA GLY A 26 -2.77 -2.37 13.83
C GLY A 26 -1.95 -2.57 15.10
N ASN A 27 -1.82 -1.54 15.95
CA ASN A 27 -1.02 -1.56 17.19
C ASN A 27 0.41 -2.11 16.99
N GLU A 28 1.00 -1.85 15.82
CA GLU A 28 2.25 -2.47 15.35
C GLU A 28 3.45 -2.18 16.27
N ILE A 29 3.56 -0.95 16.78
CA ILE A 29 4.66 -0.55 17.66
C ILE A 29 4.49 -1.17 19.06
N ALA A 30 3.32 -1.05 19.68
CA ALA A 30 3.08 -1.56 21.02
C ALA A 30 3.07 -3.10 21.09
N SER A 31 2.66 -3.78 20.01
CA SER A 31 2.73 -5.24 19.91
C SER A 31 4.16 -5.78 19.63
N GLY A 32 5.13 -4.91 19.35
CA GLY A 32 6.49 -5.28 18.98
C GLY A 32 6.66 -5.77 17.54
N LYS A 33 5.59 -5.84 16.75
CA LYS A 33 5.66 -6.28 15.35
C LYS A 33 6.48 -5.34 14.49
N PHE A 34 6.41 -4.05 14.76
CA PHE A 34 7.19 -3.02 14.06
C PHE A 34 8.70 -3.29 14.15
N ALA A 35 9.18 -3.78 15.28
CA ALA A 35 10.59 -4.11 15.51
C ALA A 35 11.04 -5.43 14.87
N SER A 36 10.13 -6.18 14.23
CA SER A 36 10.48 -7.41 13.53
C SER A 36 11.37 -7.11 12.31
N PRO A 37 12.44 -7.87 12.07
CA PRO A 37 13.27 -7.74 10.87
C PRO A 37 12.49 -7.89 9.55
N GLN A 38 11.31 -8.53 9.59
CA GLN A 38 10.45 -8.76 8.44
C GLN A 38 9.24 -7.82 8.39
N SER A 39 9.20 -6.76 9.19
CA SER A 39 8.07 -5.83 9.27
C SER A 39 7.89 -5.04 7.97
N SER A 40 6.71 -5.19 7.33
CA SER A 40 6.29 -4.32 6.22
C SER A 40 5.93 -2.92 6.72
N ALA A 41 5.31 -2.84 7.91
CA ALA A 41 4.99 -1.57 8.55
C ALA A 41 6.24 -0.72 8.82
N ALA A 42 7.34 -1.34 9.30
CA ALA A 42 8.61 -0.63 9.49
C ALA A 42 9.22 -0.16 8.15
N LEU A 43 9.13 -0.97 7.09
CA LEU A 43 9.56 -0.58 5.76
C LEU A 43 8.73 0.61 5.24
N ALA A 44 7.40 0.54 5.32
CA ALA A 44 6.51 1.61 4.88
C ALA A 44 6.72 2.90 5.68
N ALA A 45 6.79 2.79 7.02
CA ALA A 45 7.03 3.93 7.91
C ALA A 45 8.36 4.63 7.64
N ASN A 46 9.42 3.88 7.36
CA ASN A 46 10.71 4.48 7.02
C ASN A 46 10.72 5.03 5.59
N GLY A 47 10.14 4.30 4.62
CA GLY A 47 10.11 4.72 3.22
C GLY A 47 9.30 5.99 3.00
N PHE A 48 8.11 6.10 3.60
CA PHE A 48 7.21 7.26 3.45
C PHE A 48 7.40 8.29 4.56
N GLY A 49 7.77 7.87 5.77
CA GLY A 49 7.92 8.77 6.93
C GLY A 49 8.92 9.89 6.72
N TRP A 50 9.97 9.66 5.92
CA TRP A 50 10.95 10.69 5.58
C TRP A 50 10.33 11.89 4.84
N PHE A 51 9.24 11.66 4.08
CA PHE A 51 8.53 12.67 3.30
C PHE A 51 7.44 13.41 4.07
N LEU A 52 7.13 13.04 5.32
CA LEU A 52 6.13 13.75 6.14
C LEU A 52 6.44 15.25 6.29
N ASP A 53 7.72 15.61 6.35
CA ASP A 53 8.19 17.00 6.45
C ASP A 53 8.76 17.54 5.13
N ARG A 54 8.81 16.71 4.08
CA ARG A 54 9.40 17.01 2.77
C ARG A 54 8.55 16.43 1.63
N PRO A 55 7.25 16.74 1.58
CA PRO A 55 6.36 16.09 0.61
C PRO A 55 6.78 16.36 -0.85
N SER A 56 7.31 17.55 -1.15
CA SER A 56 7.79 17.90 -2.49
C SER A 56 8.96 17.05 -2.99
N ASP A 57 9.68 16.37 -2.10
CA ASP A 57 10.80 15.49 -2.47
C ASP A 57 10.33 14.04 -2.74
N CYS A 58 9.07 13.73 -2.45
CA CYS A 58 8.49 12.41 -2.67
C CYS A 58 8.30 12.16 -4.18
N PRO A 59 9.03 11.21 -4.77
CA PRO A 59 8.83 10.90 -6.18
C PRO A 59 7.52 10.14 -6.39
N LEU A 60 6.88 10.37 -7.53
CA LEU A 60 5.79 9.53 -7.98
C LEU A 60 6.30 8.13 -8.33
N PHE A 61 5.39 7.17 -8.35
CA PHE A 61 5.71 5.78 -8.66
C PHE A 61 5.92 5.59 -10.16
N PRO A 62 6.89 4.75 -10.61
CA PRO A 62 7.20 4.58 -12.03
C PRO A 62 6.01 4.39 -12.95
N PRO A 63 4.98 3.57 -12.63
CA PRO A 63 3.84 3.36 -13.52
C PRO A 63 2.91 4.58 -13.68
N ILE A 64 3.07 5.59 -12.84
CA ILE A 64 2.24 6.82 -12.84
C ILE A 64 3.11 8.09 -12.83
N ALA A 65 4.35 8.00 -13.27
CA ALA A 65 5.28 9.12 -13.30
C ALA A 65 4.84 10.25 -14.24
N ASP A 66 4.03 9.94 -15.22
CA ASP A 66 3.42 10.87 -16.20
C ASP A 66 2.34 11.79 -15.60
N LEU A 67 1.82 11.46 -14.41
CA LEU A 67 0.87 12.36 -13.72
C LEU A 67 1.45 13.73 -13.36
N SER A 68 2.77 13.90 -13.41
CA SER A 68 3.60 15.11 -13.37
C SER A 68 3.16 16.20 -12.37
N ALA A 69 2.31 15.90 -11.42
CA ALA A 69 1.82 16.84 -10.41
C ALA A 69 2.73 16.81 -9.17
N PRO A 70 3.10 17.98 -8.61
CA PRO A 70 3.91 18.02 -7.40
C PRO A 70 3.17 17.40 -6.23
N VAL A 71 3.89 16.63 -5.40
CA VAL A 71 3.36 16.10 -4.16
C VAL A 71 3.19 17.22 -3.14
N ARG A 72 2.02 17.33 -2.55
CA ARG A 72 1.62 18.36 -1.57
C ARG A 72 1.65 17.88 -0.15
N ALA A 73 1.30 16.61 0.05
CA ALA A 73 1.35 15.98 1.36
C ALA A 73 1.61 14.49 1.23
N VAL A 74 2.21 13.92 2.27
CA VAL A 74 2.35 12.48 2.47
C VAL A 74 1.79 12.17 3.85
N GLU A 75 0.94 11.18 3.93
CA GLU A 75 0.41 10.64 5.18
C GLU A 75 0.78 9.16 5.27
N ILE A 76 0.95 8.63 6.47
CA ILE A 76 1.14 7.20 6.72
C ILE A 76 -0.02 6.69 7.59
N GLU A 77 -0.32 5.39 7.51
CA GLU A 77 -1.41 4.77 8.29
C GLU A 77 -2.71 5.59 8.20
N ARG A 78 -3.21 5.77 6.99
CA ARG A 78 -4.43 6.55 6.75
C ARG A 78 -5.67 5.68 6.70
N GLU A 79 -6.63 5.94 7.60
CA GLU A 79 -7.96 5.35 7.55
C GLU A 79 -8.78 5.93 6.39
N LEU A 80 -9.32 5.08 5.52
CA LEU A 80 -10.26 5.46 4.46
C LEU A 80 -11.69 5.17 4.90
N ARG A 81 -12.41 6.19 5.31
CA ARG A 81 -13.78 6.03 5.80
C ARG A 81 -14.77 5.84 4.68
N PHE A 82 -15.52 4.74 4.72
CA PHE A 82 -16.66 4.49 3.86
C PHE A 82 -17.81 5.49 4.13
N PRO A 83 -18.79 5.61 3.21
CA PRO A 83 -19.88 6.58 3.34
C PRO A 83 -20.96 6.16 4.37
N TRP A 84 -20.61 5.31 5.33
CA TRP A 84 -21.47 4.91 6.45
C TRP A 84 -20.75 4.99 7.78
N SER A 85 -21.50 5.01 8.86
CA SER A 85 -20.97 4.96 10.23
C SER A 85 -20.84 3.51 10.71
N GLY A 86 -19.80 3.25 11.50
CA GLY A 86 -19.54 1.95 12.12
C GLY A 86 -18.90 0.93 11.16
N GLY A 87 -18.52 -0.21 11.73
CA GLY A 87 -17.75 -1.23 11.03
C GLY A 87 -16.25 -0.93 10.99
N ARG A 88 -15.50 -1.78 10.28
CA ARG A 88 -14.07 -1.58 10.05
C ARG A 88 -13.87 -0.87 8.72
N HIS A 89 -13.07 0.17 8.75
CA HIS A 89 -12.62 0.87 7.56
C HIS A 89 -11.21 0.43 7.18
N PRO A 90 -10.84 0.41 5.89
CA PRO A 90 -9.50 0.03 5.47
C PRO A 90 -8.48 1.13 5.84
N TRP A 91 -7.28 0.69 6.15
CA TRP A 91 -6.13 1.53 6.41
C TRP A 91 -5.09 1.33 5.31
N LEU A 92 -4.62 2.42 4.73
CA LEU A 92 -3.52 2.42 3.77
C LEU A 92 -2.20 2.67 4.49
N ASP A 93 -1.15 1.97 4.08
CA ASP A 93 0.19 2.20 4.63
C ASP A 93 0.68 3.64 4.38
N ALA A 94 0.34 4.21 3.22
CA ALA A 94 0.57 5.61 2.91
C ALA A 94 -0.48 6.19 1.97
N VAL A 95 -0.63 7.53 2.01
CA VAL A 95 -1.37 8.31 1.03
C VAL A 95 -0.51 9.48 0.57
N VAL A 96 -0.39 9.63 -0.74
CA VAL A 96 0.32 10.74 -1.38
C VAL A 96 -0.69 11.64 -2.07
N TRP A 97 -0.70 12.91 -1.70
CA TRP A 97 -1.60 13.92 -2.22
C TRP A 97 -0.89 14.81 -3.23
N THR A 98 -1.53 15.03 -4.36
CA THR A 98 -1.12 16.02 -5.37
C THR A 98 -2.25 17.01 -5.60
N ASP A 99 -2.07 17.99 -6.49
CA ASP A 99 -3.14 18.94 -6.85
C ASP A 99 -4.30 18.26 -7.59
N THR A 100 -4.08 17.09 -8.16
CA THR A 100 -5.03 16.42 -9.06
C THR A 100 -5.40 15.00 -8.62
N HIS A 101 -4.58 14.36 -7.77
CA HIS A 101 -4.75 12.95 -7.42
C HIS A 101 -4.64 12.69 -5.91
N VAL A 102 -5.42 11.72 -5.45
CA VAL A 102 -5.22 11.01 -4.19
C VAL A 102 -4.67 9.62 -4.49
N ILE A 103 -3.43 9.36 -4.07
CA ILE A 103 -2.71 8.14 -4.38
C ILE A 103 -2.57 7.34 -3.09
N GLY A 104 -3.38 6.29 -2.95
CA GLY A 104 -3.27 5.36 -1.83
C GLY A 104 -2.24 4.28 -2.12
N VAL A 105 -1.47 3.92 -1.12
CA VAL A 105 -0.40 2.93 -1.22
C VAL A 105 -0.65 1.78 -0.26
N GLU A 106 -0.65 0.58 -0.80
CA GLU A 106 -0.58 -0.67 -0.05
C GLU A 106 0.80 -1.29 -0.23
N SER A 107 1.54 -1.41 0.87
CA SER A 107 2.91 -1.90 0.90
C SER A 107 2.99 -3.33 1.40
N LYS A 108 3.67 -4.20 0.67
CA LYS A 108 3.88 -5.59 1.08
C LYS A 108 5.36 -5.95 0.99
N ARG A 109 5.83 -6.76 1.96
CA ARG A 109 7.21 -7.24 1.99
C ARG A 109 7.31 -8.76 1.95
N TYR A 110 7.05 -9.44 3.03
CA TYR A 110 7.10 -10.91 3.11
C TYR A 110 5.72 -11.57 3.00
N GLU A 111 4.66 -10.80 3.21
CA GLU A 111 3.29 -11.32 3.29
C GLU A 111 2.85 -12.08 2.04
N PRO A 112 3.21 -11.65 0.81
CA PRO A 112 2.87 -12.38 -0.42
C PRO A 112 3.46 -13.79 -0.48
N PHE A 113 4.54 -14.04 0.26
CA PHE A 113 5.31 -15.29 0.21
C PHE A 113 5.06 -16.18 1.43
N ARG A 114 4.20 -15.77 2.33
CA ARG A 114 3.67 -16.58 3.44
C ARG A 114 2.45 -17.36 2.98
N GLY A 115 1.88 -18.20 3.84
CA GLY A 115 0.69 -18.99 3.49
C GLY A 115 -0.44 -18.15 2.91
N SER A 116 -1.08 -18.66 1.84
CA SER A 116 -2.19 -17.98 1.17
C SER A 116 -3.35 -17.71 2.12
N LYS A 117 -3.95 -16.53 2.01
CA LYS A 117 -5.18 -16.18 2.70
C LYS A 117 -6.39 -16.50 1.83
N VAL A 118 -7.48 -16.86 2.47
CA VAL A 118 -8.79 -16.93 1.80
C VAL A 118 -9.32 -15.50 1.71
N ALA A 119 -9.78 -15.09 0.54
CA ALA A 119 -10.38 -13.78 0.36
C ALA A 119 -11.71 -13.68 1.12
N GLU A 120 -11.83 -12.69 2.00
CA GLU A 120 -13.02 -12.43 2.80
C GLU A 120 -13.53 -11.01 2.56
N LEU A 121 -14.75 -10.91 2.06
CA LEU A 121 -15.42 -9.65 1.77
C LEU A 121 -16.83 -9.69 2.40
N ALA A 122 -17.07 -8.80 3.36
CA ALA A 122 -18.37 -8.68 4.03
C ALA A 122 -19.45 -8.17 3.07
N ASP A 123 -20.71 -8.49 3.35
CA ASP A 123 -21.89 -8.08 2.54
C ASP A 123 -22.04 -6.55 2.45
N ALA A 124 -21.45 -5.80 3.42
CA ALA A 124 -21.42 -4.34 3.34
C ALA A 124 -20.79 -3.79 2.07
N TYR A 125 -19.91 -4.56 1.42
CA TYR A 125 -19.29 -4.19 0.14
C TYR A 125 -20.21 -4.33 -1.08
N ASP A 126 -21.42 -4.89 -0.92
CA ASP A 126 -22.44 -4.99 -2.00
C ASP A 126 -23.30 -3.74 -2.15
N ARG A 127 -23.17 -2.80 -1.22
CA ARG A 127 -23.90 -1.55 -1.26
C ARG A 127 -23.59 -0.79 -2.55
N ASP A 128 -24.64 -0.26 -3.18
CA ASP A 128 -24.51 0.58 -4.37
C ASP A 128 -24.19 2.04 -3.98
N VAL A 129 -22.97 2.25 -3.50
CA VAL A 129 -22.51 3.55 -2.96
C VAL A 129 -21.12 3.96 -3.50
N TRP A 130 -20.56 3.16 -4.41
CA TRP A 130 -19.18 3.35 -4.85
C TRP A 130 -19.05 4.36 -6.00
N GLY A 131 -20.18 4.72 -6.63
CA GLY A 131 -20.23 5.64 -7.75
C GLY A 131 -19.99 4.97 -9.10
N GLU A 132 -19.92 5.81 -10.13
CA GLU A 132 -19.76 5.35 -11.51
C GLU A 132 -18.35 4.83 -11.78
N ALA A 133 -18.22 4.04 -12.85
CA ALA A 133 -16.96 3.48 -13.34
C ALA A 133 -16.19 2.64 -12.30
N MET A 134 -16.93 1.88 -11.46
CA MET A 134 -16.37 0.94 -10.48
C MET A 134 -16.67 -0.53 -10.84
N GLN A 135 -17.15 -0.79 -12.07
CA GLN A 135 -17.64 -2.11 -12.48
C GLN A 135 -16.57 -3.21 -12.38
N GLY A 136 -15.33 -2.94 -12.78
CA GLY A 136 -14.23 -3.90 -12.67
C GLY A 136 -13.86 -4.21 -11.21
N TRP A 137 -13.92 -3.23 -10.33
CA TRP A 137 -13.69 -3.44 -8.89
C TRP A 137 -14.81 -4.25 -8.24
N CYS A 138 -16.06 -3.99 -8.64
CA CYS A 138 -17.21 -4.80 -8.21
C CYS A 138 -17.14 -6.22 -8.78
N ALA A 139 -16.78 -6.37 -10.05
CA ALA A 139 -16.58 -7.69 -10.67
C ALA A 139 -15.46 -8.48 -9.97
N MET A 140 -14.35 -7.83 -9.62
CA MET A 140 -13.28 -8.46 -8.84
C MET A 140 -13.77 -8.89 -7.44
N ARG A 141 -14.55 -8.05 -6.75
CA ARG A 141 -15.19 -8.41 -5.47
C ARG A 141 -16.03 -9.70 -5.61
N ASP A 142 -16.86 -9.77 -6.64
CA ASP A 142 -17.78 -10.91 -6.87
C ASP A 142 -17.00 -12.16 -7.29
N LEU A 143 -15.97 -12.01 -8.11
CA LEU A 143 -15.05 -13.08 -8.47
C LEU A 143 -14.34 -13.67 -7.22
N LEU A 144 -13.87 -12.84 -6.32
CA LEU A 144 -13.20 -13.29 -5.09
C LEU A 144 -14.16 -14.02 -4.13
N ARG A 145 -15.47 -13.79 -4.20
CA ARG A 145 -16.46 -14.55 -3.43
C ARG A 145 -16.70 -15.93 -4.01
N THR A 146 -16.71 -16.05 -5.33
CA THR A 146 -16.88 -17.35 -6.00
C THR A 146 -15.58 -18.16 -6.02
N GLU A 147 -14.43 -17.47 -6.10
CA GLU A 147 -13.10 -18.06 -6.15
C GLU A 147 -12.19 -17.49 -5.03
N PRO A 148 -12.47 -17.75 -3.73
CA PRO A 148 -11.79 -17.09 -2.62
C PRO A 148 -10.29 -17.45 -2.46
N ARG A 149 -9.81 -18.43 -3.25
CA ARG A 149 -8.40 -18.86 -3.30
C ARG A 149 -7.75 -18.62 -4.67
N ARG A 150 -8.34 -17.78 -5.51
CA ARG A 150 -7.83 -17.46 -6.85
C ARG A 150 -6.39 -16.98 -6.82
N TYR A 151 -6.08 -16.10 -5.88
CA TYR A 151 -4.74 -15.55 -5.70
C TYR A 151 -4.06 -16.17 -4.49
N LYS A 152 -2.83 -16.63 -4.69
CA LYS A 152 -2.01 -17.22 -3.63
C LYS A 152 -1.12 -16.17 -2.95
N HIS A 153 -0.58 -15.26 -3.75
CA HIS A 153 0.41 -14.28 -3.34
C HIS A 153 -0.17 -12.87 -3.18
N LEU A 154 -1.20 -12.54 -3.95
CA LEU A 154 -1.84 -11.23 -3.93
C LEU A 154 -3.03 -11.21 -2.95
N ASP A 155 -3.03 -10.30 -1.96
CA ASP A 155 -4.21 -10.04 -1.13
C ASP A 155 -5.20 -9.14 -1.89
N ALA A 156 -5.83 -9.75 -2.90
CA ALA A 156 -6.77 -9.06 -3.78
C ALA A 156 -8.00 -8.50 -3.03
N ALA A 157 -8.45 -9.18 -1.97
CA ALA A 157 -9.56 -8.69 -1.15
C ALA A 157 -9.21 -7.38 -0.42
N GLN A 158 -7.97 -7.23 0.05
CA GLN A 158 -7.48 -6.00 0.65
C GLN A 158 -7.43 -4.87 -0.39
N LEU A 159 -6.91 -5.14 -1.59
CA LEU A 159 -6.86 -4.16 -2.68
C LEU A 159 -8.26 -3.67 -3.09
N VAL A 160 -9.25 -4.57 -3.18
CA VAL A 160 -10.65 -4.19 -3.44
C VAL A 160 -11.17 -3.25 -2.34
N LYS A 161 -10.96 -3.58 -1.05
CA LYS A 161 -11.37 -2.73 0.08
C LYS A 161 -10.73 -1.34 -0.01
N HIS A 162 -9.46 -1.26 -0.36
CA HIS A 162 -8.71 -0.01 -0.52
C HIS A 162 -9.24 0.82 -1.70
N ALA A 163 -9.51 0.19 -2.84
CA ALA A 163 -10.08 0.88 -4.00
C ALA A 163 -11.47 1.48 -3.69
N LEU A 164 -12.34 0.73 -3.02
CA LEU A 164 -13.65 1.23 -2.59
C LEU A 164 -13.53 2.39 -1.59
N GLY A 165 -12.56 2.32 -0.69
CA GLY A 165 -12.22 3.42 0.22
C GLY A 165 -11.71 4.66 -0.53
N LEU A 166 -10.82 4.49 -1.50
CA LEU A 166 -10.29 5.57 -2.34
C LEU A 166 -11.37 6.19 -3.23
N ALA A 167 -12.31 5.42 -3.78
CA ALA A 167 -13.45 5.95 -4.50
C ALA A 167 -14.29 6.88 -3.61
N THR A 168 -14.49 6.51 -2.34
CA THR A 168 -15.18 7.35 -1.36
C THR A 168 -14.39 8.62 -1.03
N GLU A 169 -13.07 8.52 -0.85
CA GLU A 169 -12.20 9.69 -0.58
C GLU A 169 -12.13 10.64 -1.77
N SER A 170 -12.09 10.10 -2.98
CA SER A 170 -12.18 10.86 -4.24
C SER A 170 -13.48 11.67 -4.33
N ASN A 171 -14.63 11.11 -3.91
CA ASN A 171 -15.88 11.84 -3.86
C ASN A 171 -15.86 13.03 -2.88
N ARG A 172 -15.09 12.93 -1.79
CA ARG A 172 -14.93 13.98 -0.78
C ARG A 172 -13.96 15.06 -1.19
N SER A 173 -12.84 14.67 -1.78
CA SER A 173 -11.73 15.57 -2.13
C SER A 173 -11.88 16.19 -3.53
N GLY A 174 -12.64 15.57 -4.43
CA GLY A 174 -12.69 15.91 -5.85
C GLY A 174 -11.44 15.50 -6.65
N LEU A 175 -10.52 14.75 -6.05
CA LEU A 175 -9.27 14.32 -6.67
C LEU A 175 -9.44 12.95 -7.36
N SER A 176 -8.66 12.73 -8.41
CA SER A 176 -8.62 11.43 -9.12
C SER A 176 -7.95 10.35 -8.27
N PRO A 177 -8.59 9.20 -8.04
CA PRO A 177 -8.05 8.18 -7.14
C PRO A 177 -7.12 7.21 -7.87
N VAL A 178 -5.98 6.94 -7.25
CA VAL A 178 -5.01 5.93 -7.69
C VAL A 178 -4.73 4.98 -6.52
N LEU A 179 -4.73 3.68 -6.77
CA LEU A 179 -4.25 2.67 -5.83
C LEU A 179 -2.93 2.09 -6.33
N VAL A 180 -1.88 2.30 -5.56
CA VAL A 180 -0.56 1.72 -5.83
C VAL A 180 -0.33 0.52 -4.93
N TYR A 181 -0.04 -0.62 -5.54
CA TYR A 181 0.46 -1.81 -4.85
C TYR A 181 1.99 -1.80 -4.92
N LEU A 182 2.63 -1.54 -3.78
CA LEU A 182 4.08 -1.43 -3.65
C LEU A 182 4.65 -2.68 -2.98
N TYR A 183 5.31 -3.55 -3.73
CA TYR A 183 5.75 -4.85 -3.24
C TYR A 183 7.28 -4.99 -3.18
N ALA A 184 7.75 -5.75 -2.20
CA ALA A 184 9.14 -6.17 -2.11
C ALA A 184 9.32 -7.61 -2.61
N GLU A 185 10.56 -7.96 -2.98
CA GLU A 185 10.97 -9.29 -3.40
C GLU A 185 12.20 -9.75 -2.58
N PRO A 186 12.04 -10.01 -1.26
CA PRO A 186 13.14 -10.40 -0.41
C PRO A 186 13.68 -11.78 -0.82
N GLN A 187 14.99 -11.89 -1.01
CA GLN A 187 15.61 -13.13 -1.53
C GLN A 187 15.52 -14.32 -0.56
N ASP A 188 15.28 -14.05 0.71
CA ASP A 188 15.09 -15.03 1.78
C ASP A 188 13.61 -15.34 2.09
N ALA A 189 12.68 -14.88 1.23
CA ALA A 189 11.23 -14.98 1.48
C ALA A 189 10.71 -16.43 1.56
N CYS A 190 11.31 -17.36 0.79
CA CYS A 190 10.91 -18.77 0.72
C CYS A 190 12.00 -19.61 0.03
N ARG A 191 11.75 -20.93 -0.09
CA ARG A 191 12.74 -21.89 -0.69
C ARG A 191 13.00 -21.64 -2.19
N SER A 192 11.98 -21.21 -2.94
CA SER A 192 12.06 -20.91 -4.38
C SER A 192 11.63 -19.47 -4.65
N PRO A 193 12.42 -18.45 -4.21
CA PRO A 193 11.99 -17.05 -4.28
C PRO A 193 11.66 -16.60 -5.71
N GLN A 194 12.46 -16.98 -6.70
CA GLN A 194 12.28 -16.54 -8.08
C GLN A 194 10.95 -17.05 -8.69
N GLU A 195 10.57 -18.28 -8.43
CA GLU A 195 9.30 -18.84 -8.87
C GLU A 195 8.11 -18.14 -8.20
N ALA A 196 8.23 -17.89 -6.88
CA ALA A 196 7.21 -17.18 -6.12
C ALA A 196 7.05 -15.73 -6.59
N PHE A 197 8.13 -15.03 -6.90
CA PHE A 197 8.10 -13.67 -7.45
C PHE A 197 7.45 -13.63 -8.83
N LEU A 198 7.78 -14.57 -9.72
CA LEU A 198 7.14 -14.69 -11.03
C LEU A 198 5.64 -15.00 -10.89
N ALA A 199 5.26 -15.90 -9.99
CA ALA A 199 3.85 -16.20 -9.73
C ALA A 199 3.11 -14.97 -9.20
N HIS A 200 3.69 -14.25 -8.23
CA HIS A 200 3.13 -13.03 -7.68
C HIS A 200 2.93 -11.93 -8.75
N ARG A 201 3.91 -11.72 -9.62
CA ARG A 201 3.79 -10.75 -10.72
C ARG A 201 2.67 -11.12 -11.70
N ARG A 202 2.51 -12.41 -12.04
CA ARG A 202 1.39 -12.88 -12.89
C ARG A 202 0.03 -12.63 -12.22
N GLU A 203 -0.07 -12.82 -10.91
CA GLU A 203 -1.30 -12.52 -10.16
C GLU A 203 -1.61 -11.01 -10.18
N ILE A 204 -0.59 -10.15 -10.08
CA ILE A 204 -0.75 -8.69 -10.22
C ILE A 204 -1.23 -8.32 -11.63
N GLU A 205 -0.67 -8.93 -12.67
CA GLU A 205 -1.08 -8.71 -14.07
C GLU A 205 -2.52 -9.15 -14.33
N ASP A 206 -2.91 -10.34 -13.85
CA ASP A 206 -4.29 -10.86 -13.95
C ASP A 206 -5.28 -9.93 -13.21
N PHE A 207 -4.94 -9.52 -11.99
CA PHE A 207 -5.75 -8.58 -11.22
C PHE A 207 -5.89 -7.24 -11.94
N HIS A 208 -4.79 -6.68 -12.43
CA HIS A 208 -4.77 -5.41 -13.16
C HIS A 208 -5.67 -5.47 -14.41
N ALA A 209 -5.62 -6.56 -15.18
CA ALA A 209 -6.43 -6.72 -16.38
C ALA A 209 -7.94 -6.62 -16.10
N ILE A 210 -8.39 -7.13 -14.94
CA ILE A 210 -9.81 -7.10 -14.57
C ILE A 210 -10.24 -5.71 -14.09
N VAL A 211 -9.40 -5.02 -13.31
CA VAL A 211 -9.76 -3.72 -12.73
C VAL A 211 -9.33 -2.52 -13.59
N SER A 212 -8.71 -2.74 -14.72
CA SER A 212 -8.25 -1.69 -15.64
C SER A 212 -9.42 -0.88 -16.22
N GLY A 213 -9.18 0.39 -16.53
CA GLY A 213 -10.17 1.29 -17.12
C GLY A 213 -11.27 1.75 -16.17
N ASN A 214 -11.15 1.47 -14.88
CA ASN A 214 -12.08 1.94 -13.87
C ASN A 214 -11.64 3.27 -13.24
N ARG A 215 -12.58 3.91 -12.50
CA ARG A 215 -12.36 5.19 -11.84
C ARG A 215 -11.14 5.19 -10.93
N VAL A 216 -10.97 4.17 -10.09
CA VAL A 216 -9.76 4.00 -9.31
C VAL A 216 -8.73 3.32 -10.19
N HIS A 217 -7.72 4.10 -10.59
CA HIS A 217 -6.60 3.58 -11.36
C HIS A 217 -5.73 2.67 -10.48
N PHE A 218 -5.50 1.43 -10.92
CA PHE A 218 -4.59 0.51 -10.25
C PHE A 218 -3.21 0.53 -10.91
N ALA A 219 -2.18 0.66 -10.08
CA ALA A 219 -0.79 0.57 -10.50
C ALA A 219 -0.01 -0.33 -9.53
N ALA A 220 1.04 -0.98 -10.02
CA ALA A 220 1.90 -1.80 -9.17
C ALA A 220 3.36 -1.59 -9.54
N CYS A 221 4.23 -1.51 -8.55
CA CYS A 221 5.68 -1.49 -8.76
C CYS A 221 6.42 -2.10 -7.58
N SER A 222 7.66 -2.50 -7.82
CA SER A 222 8.50 -2.97 -6.73
C SER A 222 9.07 -1.81 -5.90
N TRP A 223 9.33 -2.05 -4.61
CA TRP A 223 10.07 -1.13 -3.76
C TRP A 223 11.40 -0.70 -4.40
N ARG A 224 12.14 -1.65 -5.00
CA ARG A 224 13.41 -1.34 -5.69
C ARG A 224 13.21 -0.38 -6.84
N GLY A 225 12.13 -0.56 -7.61
CA GLY A 225 11.78 0.34 -8.72
C GLY A 225 11.46 1.75 -8.22
N TRP A 226 10.66 1.88 -7.16
CA TRP A 226 10.33 3.18 -6.59
C TRP A 226 11.55 3.86 -5.95
N LEU A 227 12.35 3.13 -5.17
CA LEU A 227 13.58 3.66 -4.55
C LEU A 227 14.63 4.13 -5.58
N ALA A 228 14.58 3.62 -6.81
CA ALA A 228 15.44 4.07 -7.89
C ALA A 228 15.06 5.46 -8.44
N CYS A 229 13.83 5.92 -8.18
CA CYS A 229 13.33 7.23 -8.58
C CYS A 229 13.72 8.36 -7.62
N PHE A 230 14.32 8.03 -6.46
CA PHE A 230 14.69 9.04 -5.47
C PHE A 230 15.87 9.87 -5.96
N THR A 231 15.76 11.18 -5.85
CA THR A 231 16.75 12.14 -6.32
C THR A 231 17.22 13.04 -5.19
N ARG A 232 18.30 13.80 -5.41
CA ARG A 232 18.84 14.77 -4.46
C ARG A 232 19.11 14.16 -3.08
N GLU A 233 18.66 14.79 -2.02
CA GLU A 233 18.85 14.32 -0.63
C GLU A 233 18.15 12.97 -0.37
N ALA A 234 17.01 12.74 -1.02
CA ALA A 234 16.28 11.48 -0.91
C ALA A 234 17.09 10.26 -1.41
N THR A 235 18.09 10.44 -2.28
CA THR A 235 18.96 9.35 -2.75
C THR A 235 19.70 8.66 -1.60
N ASN A 236 20.15 9.40 -0.61
CA ASN A 236 20.81 8.82 0.57
C ASN A 236 19.82 8.06 1.44
N HIS A 237 18.60 8.58 1.56
CA HIS A 237 17.52 7.89 2.26
C HIS A 237 17.13 6.58 1.55
N ALA A 238 16.97 6.58 0.21
CA ALA A 238 16.73 5.37 -0.57
C ALA A 238 17.81 4.31 -0.38
N ARG A 239 19.07 4.73 -0.26
CA ARG A 239 20.18 3.82 0.03
C ARG A 239 20.02 3.20 1.42
N ALA A 240 19.75 4.01 2.45
CA ALA A 240 19.54 3.53 3.81
C ALA A 240 18.35 2.54 3.90
N VAL A 241 17.23 2.82 3.21
CA VAL A 241 16.10 1.89 3.11
C VAL A 241 16.52 0.57 2.48
N ARG A 242 17.27 0.61 1.37
CA ARG A 242 17.74 -0.62 0.68
C ARG A 242 18.70 -1.44 1.55
N GLU A 243 19.62 -0.80 2.23
CA GLU A 243 20.61 -1.48 3.08
C GLU A 243 19.96 -2.09 4.33
N THR A 244 18.97 -1.41 4.92
CA THR A 244 18.32 -1.86 6.16
C THR A 244 17.25 -2.92 5.91
N PHE A 245 16.44 -2.76 4.88
CA PHE A 245 15.26 -3.61 4.66
C PHE A 245 15.42 -4.62 3.51
N ALA A 246 16.39 -4.44 2.60
CA ALA A 246 16.62 -5.29 1.42
C ALA A 246 15.30 -5.64 0.68
N PRO A 247 14.46 -4.66 0.30
CA PRO A 247 13.15 -4.92 -0.22
C PRO A 247 13.16 -5.46 -1.66
#